data_c1bce8ea6b879d04ffcbee71860ac6f7
#
_entry.id   c1bce8ea6b879d04ffcbee71860ac6f7
#
_cell.length_a   1.000
_cell.length_b   1.000
_cell.length_c   1.000
_cell.angle_alpha   90.00
_cell.angle_beta   90.00
_cell.angle_gamma   90.00
#
_symmetry.space_group_name_H-M   'P 1'
#
loop_
_entity.id
_entity.type
_entity.pdbx_description
1 polymer ?
#
loop_
_entity_poly.entity_id
_entity_poly.type
_entity_poly.pdbx_seq_one_letter_code
_entity_poly.pdbx_strand_id
1 'polypeptide(L)'
;AGLLPVLEGHHASVVTLDFDARVAWPVYDWMGVCKAALESVTRYLARDLGPRQIRVNAISAGPIRTIAAKGIPGFSLLADVWSRRAPLGWDVGDPTVVARVALWLFSDWSRGVCGELIHVDGGFHAMGTDLLSQEEQARLAAEDG
;
A
#
# COMPACT_ATOMS: atom_id res chain seq x y z
N ALA A 1 -17.21 -16.98 3.66
CA ALA A 1 -18.57 -17.53 3.42
C ALA A 1 -19.65 -16.63 4.04
N GLY A 2 -19.48 -16.08 5.25
CA GLY A 2 -20.53 -15.34 5.96
C GLY A 2 -20.99 -14.04 5.30
N LEU A 3 -20.11 -13.31 4.58
CA LEU A 3 -20.49 -12.04 3.93
C LEU A 3 -20.99 -12.20 2.50
N LEU A 4 -20.83 -13.37 1.88
CA LEU A 4 -21.17 -13.57 0.48
C LEU A 4 -22.64 -13.25 0.14
N PRO A 5 -23.64 -13.65 0.95
CA PRO A 5 -25.04 -13.31 0.66
C PRO A 5 -25.33 -11.79 0.67
N VAL A 6 -24.51 -11.01 1.38
CA VAL A 6 -24.68 -9.55 1.46
C VAL A 6 -23.97 -8.84 0.28
N LEU A 7 -22.94 -9.45 -0.28
CA LEU A 7 -22.16 -8.89 -1.39
C LEU A 7 -22.74 -9.22 -2.76
N GLU A 8 -23.41 -10.37 -2.87
CA GLU A 8 -23.91 -10.90 -4.12
C GLU A 8 -25.10 -10.07 -4.66
N GLY A 9 -25.09 -9.78 -5.96
CA GLY A 9 -26.14 -8.98 -6.61
C GLY A 9 -26.00 -7.45 -6.47
N HIS A 10 -24.98 -6.98 -5.78
CA HIS A 10 -24.78 -5.52 -5.50
C HIS A 10 -23.57 -4.90 -6.20
N HIS A 11 -22.91 -5.62 -7.12
CA HIS A 11 -21.64 -5.17 -7.72
C HIS A 11 -20.61 -4.73 -6.67
N ALA A 12 -20.53 -5.48 -5.59
CA ALA A 12 -19.77 -5.11 -4.40
C ALA A 12 -18.26 -4.99 -4.67
N SER A 13 -17.59 -4.24 -3.81
CA SER A 13 -16.14 -4.12 -3.82
C SER A 13 -15.57 -4.47 -2.45
N VAL A 14 -14.53 -5.29 -2.45
CA VAL A 14 -13.75 -5.66 -1.27
C VAL A 14 -12.36 -5.05 -1.42
N VAL A 15 -11.91 -4.33 -0.40
CA VAL A 15 -10.58 -3.71 -0.38
C VAL A 15 -9.84 -4.20 0.85
N THR A 16 -8.63 -4.71 0.67
CA THR A 16 -7.72 -5.06 1.75
C THR A 16 -6.66 -3.97 1.91
N LEU A 17 -6.19 -3.76 3.15
CA LEU A 17 -5.07 -2.87 3.42
C LEU A 17 -3.81 -3.71 3.60
N ASP A 18 -2.82 -3.37 2.82
CA ASP A 18 -1.57 -4.09 2.73
C ASP A 18 -0.36 -3.18 2.99
N PHE A 19 0.81 -3.78 3.01
CA PHE A 19 2.10 -3.13 2.98
C PHE A 19 2.98 -3.93 2.02
N ASP A 20 3.75 -3.28 1.16
CA ASP A 20 4.47 -3.92 0.06
C ASP A 20 5.27 -5.15 0.53
N ALA A 21 4.83 -6.33 0.13
CA ALA A 21 5.42 -7.61 0.48
C ALA A 21 6.36 -8.17 -0.61
N ARG A 22 6.66 -7.39 -1.65
CA ARG A 22 7.56 -7.80 -2.76
C ARG A 22 9.03 -7.80 -2.36
N VAL A 23 9.36 -7.10 -1.27
CA VAL A 23 10.71 -6.99 -0.73
C VAL A 23 10.73 -7.30 0.77
N ALA A 24 11.89 -7.71 1.28
CA ALA A 24 12.08 -7.91 2.70
C ALA A 24 12.31 -6.57 3.40
N TRP A 25 11.42 -6.20 4.29
CA TRP A 25 11.53 -4.99 5.10
C TRP A 25 12.22 -5.30 6.44
N PRO A 26 13.18 -4.46 6.89
CA PRO A 26 13.75 -4.60 8.21
C PRO A 26 12.65 -4.59 9.28
N VAL A 27 12.80 -5.41 10.32
CA VAL A 27 11.91 -5.55 11.48
C VAL A 27 10.46 -5.95 11.17
N TYR A 28 10.17 -6.36 9.94
CA TYR A 28 8.82 -6.72 9.51
C TYR A 28 8.57 -8.24 9.54
N ASP A 29 9.60 -9.06 9.29
CA ASP A 29 9.67 -10.52 9.43
C ASP A 29 8.36 -11.25 9.04
N TRP A 30 7.73 -11.92 10.00
CA TRP A 30 6.49 -12.67 9.77
C TRP A 30 5.32 -11.81 9.29
N MET A 31 5.30 -10.52 9.59
CA MET A 31 4.29 -9.62 9.03
C MET A 31 4.42 -9.54 7.51
N GLY A 32 5.63 -9.47 6.98
CA GLY A 32 5.88 -9.52 5.53
C GLY A 32 5.35 -10.80 4.90
N VAL A 33 5.57 -11.96 5.55
CA VAL A 33 5.02 -13.24 5.09
C VAL A 33 3.49 -13.21 5.07
N CYS A 34 2.87 -12.70 6.13
CA CYS A 34 1.40 -12.56 6.20
C CYS A 34 0.87 -11.61 5.12
N LYS A 35 1.59 -10.54 4.82
CA LYS A 35 1.20 -9.60 3.76
C LYS A 35 1.33 -10.21 2.36
N ALA A 36 2.39 -10.97 2.08
CA ALA A 36 2.50 -11.74 0.84
C ALA A 36 1.35 -12.75 0.68
N ALA A 37 0.96 -13.39 1.77
CA ALA A 37 -0.21 -14.27 1.78
C ALA A 37 -1.51 -13.49 1.50
N LEU A 38 -1.69 -12.29 2.07
CA LEU A 38 -2.84 -11.42 1.83
C LEU A 38 -2.95 -10.99 0.37
N GLU A 39 -1.84 -10.63 -0.27
CA GLU A 39 -1.79 -10.35 -1.71
C GLU A 39 -2.26 -11.57 -2.53
N SER A 40 -1.79 -12.76 -2.17
CA SER A 40 -2.21 -13.99 -2.84
C SER A 40 -3.72 -14.24 -2.63
N VAL A 41 -4.22 -14.10 -1.40
CA VAL A 41 -5.66 -14.22 -1.09
C VAL A 41 -6.48 -13.22 -1.91
N THR A 42 -6.02 -11.98 -2.07
CA THR A 42 -6.69 -10.96 -2.89
C THR A 42 -6.86 -11.44 -4.32
N ARG A 43 -5.82 -12.01 -4.95
CA ARG A 43 -5.89 -12.54 -6.32
C ARG A 43 -6.84 -13.75 -6.44
N TYR A 44 -6.79 -14.68 -5.50
CA TYR A 44 -7.68 -15.84 -5.50
C TYR A 44 -9.15 -15.44 -5.28
N LEU A 45 -9.42 -14.52 -4.36
CA LEU A 45 -10.78 -14.00 -4.15
C LEU A 45 -11.28 -13.22 -5.37
N ALA A 46 -10.43 -12.45 -6.05
CA ALA A 46 -10.79 -11.77 -7.29
C ALA A 46 -11.23 -12.77 -8.37
N ARG A 47 -10.47 -13.88 -8.54
CA ARG A 47 -10.84 -14.98 -9.44
C ARG A 47 -12.19 -15.62 -9.07
N ASP A 48 -12.38 -15.93 -7.80
CA ASP A 48 -13.53 -16.73 -7.35
C ASP A 48 -14.83 -15.91 -7.24
N LEU A 49 -14.70 -14.60 -6.94
CA LEU A 49 -15.84 -13.70 -6.74
C LEU A 49 -16.16 -12.85 -7.98
N GLY A 50 -15.19 -12.68 -8.89
CA GLY A 50 -15.37 -11.92 -10.13
C GLY A 50 -16.57 -12.34 -10.98
N PRO A 51 -16.83 -13.65 -11.20
CA PRO A 51 -18.04 -14.13 -11.90
C PRO A 51 -19.35 -13.67 -11.25
N ARG A 52 -19.33 -13.31 -9.97
CA ARG A 52 -20.48 -12.76 -9.21
C ARG A 52 -20.50 -11.24 -9.19
N GLN A 53 -19.67 -10.58 -10.02
CA GLN A 53 -19.55 -9.13 -10.10
C GLN A 53 -19.07 -8.49 -8.78
N ILE A 54 -18.28 -9.21 -7.99
CA ILE A 54 -17.65 -8.72 -6.77
C ILE A 54 -16.18 -8.51 -7.06
N ARG A 55 -15.71 -7.27 -6.95
CA ARG A 55 -14.31 -6.90 -7.16
C ARG A 55 -13.53 -7.04 -5.86
N VAL A 56 -12.29 -7.48 -5.95
CA VAL A 56 -11.39 -7.62 -4.79
C VAL A 56 -10.05 -7.01 -5.16
N ASN A 57 -9.60 -6.02 -4.41
CA ASN A 57 -8.32 -5.34 -4.62
C ASN A 57 -7.61 -5.10 -3.29
N ALA A 58 -6.33 -4.81 -3.35
CA ALA A 58 -5.52 -4.43 -2.21
C ALA A 58 -4.94 -3.03 -2.39
N ILE A 59 -4.79 -2.30 -1.29
CA ILE A 59 -4.03 -1.05 -1.24
C ILE A 59 -2.76 -1.31 -0.43
N SER A 60 -1.60 -1.18 -1.06
CA SER A 60 -0.31 -1.13 -0.40
C SER A 60 -0.04 0.32 0.01
N ALA A 61 -0.30 0.63 1.27
CA ALA A 61 -0.15 1.97 1.81
C ALA A 61 1.26 2.21 2.36
N GLY A 62 1.77 3.42 2.20
CA GLY A 62 2.91 3.89 3.00
C GLY A 62 2.57 3.90 4.50
N PRO A 63 3.55 4.08 5.39
CA PRO A 63 3.32 4.02 6.83
C PRO A 63 2.36 5.12 7.30
N ILE A 64 1.28 4.71 7.98
CA ILE A 64 0.28 5.60 8.59
C ILE A 64 0.33 5.44 10.10
N ARG A 65 0.34 6.56 10.83
CA ARG A 65 0.35 6.58 12.29
C ARG A 65 -1.00 6.16 12.85
N THR A 66 -1.15 4.87 13.11
CA THR A 66 -2.35 4.27 13.71
C THR A 66 -2.04 3.74 15.11
N ILE A 67 -3.08 3.33 15.84
CA ILE A 67 -2.89 2.64 17.13
C ILE A 67 -2.07 1.37 16.94
N ALA A 68 -2.34 0.59 15.89
CA ALA A 68 -1.59 -0.62 15.56
C ALA A 68 -0.12 -0.33 15.22
N ALA A 69 0.15 0.77 14.51
CA ALA A 69 1.51 1.17 14.13
C ALA A 69 2.40 1.50 15.35
N LYS A 70 1.80 1.93 16.47
CA LYS A 70 2.55 2.18 17.72
C LYS A 70 3.21 0.90 18.30
N GLY A 71 2.67 -0.26 17.97
CA GLY A 71 3.23 -1.56 18.39
C GLY A 71 4.34 -2.10 17.47
N ILE A 72 4.65 -1.43 16.35
CA ILE A 72 5.69 -1.88 15.42
C ILE A 72 7.04 -1.31 15.85
N PRO A 73 8.02 -2.16 16.24
CA PRO A 73 9.37 -1.68 16.52
C PRO A 73 9.95 -0.97 15.30
N GLY A 74 10.60 0.19 15.50
CA GLY A 74 11.23 0.94 14.40
C GLY A 74 10.26 1.70 13.47
N PHE A 75 8.99 1.86 13.84
CA PHE A 75 8.02 2.61 13.02
C PHE A 75 8.48 4.04 12.71
N SER A 76 9.11 4.73 13.66
CA SER A 76 9.64 6.09 13.44
C SER A 76 10.72 6.11 12.36
N LEU A 77 11.60 5.12 12.34
CA LEU A 77 12.64 4.99 11.30
C LEU A 77 12.01 4.76 9.92
N LEU A 78 11.01 3.89 9.83
CA LEU A 78 10.23 3.67 8.61
C LEU A 78 9.58 4.98 8.12
N ALA A 79 8.93 5.72 9.03
CA ALA A 79 8.30 6.99 8.72
C ALA A 79 9.29 8.02 8.17
N ASP A 80 10.46 8.13 8.79
CA ASP A 80 11.53 9.04 8.35
C ASP A 80 12.08 8.68 6.97
N VAL A 81 12.30 7.38 6.72
CA VAL A 81 12.76 6.90 5.41
C VAL A 81 11.73 7.21 4.33
N TRP A 82 10.42 6.98 4.61
CA TRP A 82 9.36 7.29 3.66
C TRP A 82 9.28 8.78 3.33
N SER A 83 9.30 9.64 4.35
CA SER A 83 9.21 11.10 4.18
C SER A 83 10.33 11.67 3.33
N ARG A 84 11.52 11.06 3.40
CA ARG A 84 12.70 11.50 2.63
C ARG A 84 12.75 10.96 1.21
N ARG A 85 12.30 9.71 1.00
CA ARG A 85 12.52 8.98 -0.26
C ARG A 85 11.32 8.92 -1.16
N ALA A 86 10.11 9.13 -0.65
CA ALA A 86 8.92 9.16 -1.48
C ALA A 86 8.95 10.43 -2.36
N PRO A 87 8.90 10.33 -3.70
CA PRO A 87 9.01 11.49 -4.60
C PRO A 87 7.96 12.56 -4.37
N LEU A 88 6.75 12.16 -3.94
CA LEU A 88 5.68 13.10 -3.59
C LEU A 88 5.75 13.59 -2.13
N GLY A 89 6.77 13.15 -1.39
CA GLY A 89 6.76 13.23 0.07
C GLY A 89 5.75 12.26 0.68
N TRP A 90 5.77 12.13 2.01
CA TRP A 90 4.81 11.29 2.74
C TRP A 90 4.56 11.84 4.14
N ASP A 91 3.28 12.14 4.43
CA ASP A 91 2.84 12.50 5.77
C ASP A 91 2.20 11.29 6.45
N VAL A 92 2.89 10.72 7.43
CA VAL A 92 2.39 9.57 8.22
C VAL A 92 1.17 9.92 9.06
N GLY A 93 0.88 11.19 9.24
CA GLY A 93 -0.28 11.71 9.98
C GLY A 93 -1.55 11.84 9.13
N ASP A 94 -1.41 11.83 7.79
CA ASP A 94 -2.54 12.01 6.87
C ASP A 94 -3.00 10.68 6.22
N PRO A 95 -4.07 10.05 6.72
CA PRO A 95 -4.66 8.88 6.09
C PRO A 95 -5.53 9.21 4.87
N THR A 96 -5.76 10.49 4.57
CA THR A 96 -6.74 10.94 3.57
C THR A 96 -6.37 10.45 2.17
N VAL A 97 -5.07 10.42 1.83
CA VAL A 97 -4.61 9.97 0.52
C VAL A 97 -4.96 8.50 0.27
N VAL A 98 -4.82 7.66 1.29
CA VAL A 98 -5.20 6.23 1.24
C VAL A 98 -6.72 6.08 1.20
N ALA A 99 -7.44 6.85 2.01
CA ALA A 99 -8.90 6.84 2.05
C ALA A 99 -9.52 7.23 0.70
N ARG A 100 -8.95 8.19 -0.02
CA ARG A 100 -9.42 8.59 -1.36
C ARG A 100 -9.29 7.46 -2.38
N VAL A 101 -8.19 6.71 -2.35
CA VAL A 101 -8.02 5.53 -3.23
C VAL A 101 -9.00 4.42 -2.84
N ALA A 102 -9.23 4.21 -1.54
CA ALA A 102 -10.24 3.26 -1.08
C ALA A 102 -11.65 3.65 -1.57
N LEU A 103 -12.02 4.93 -1.46
CA LEU A 103 -13.30 5.44 -1.98
C LEU A 103 -13.42 5.24 -3.49
N TRP A 104 -12.35 5.50 -4.24
CA TRP A 104 -12.32 5.23 -5.68
C TRP A 104 -12.52 3.73 -5.96
N LEU A 105 -11.86 2.83 -5.23
CA LEU A 105 -12.05 1.39 -5.36
C LEU A 105 -13.46 0.92 -4.99
N PHE A 106 -14.16 1.60 -4.10
CA PHE A 106 -15.55 1.32 -3.75
C PHE A 106 -16.55 1.91 -4.75
N SER A 107 -16.12 2.83 -5.61
CA SER A 107 -16.99 3.48 -6.58
C SER A 107 -17.04 2.74 -7.92
N ASP A 108 -17.99 3.13 -8.78
CA ASP A 108 -18.11 2.64 -10.15
C ASP A 108 -16.96 3.10 -11.08
N TRP A 109 -16.21 4.11 -10.70
CA TRP A 109 -15.05 4.57 -11.45
C TRP A 109 -13.96 3.51 -11.60
N SER A 110 -13.94 2.52 -10.72
CA SER A 110 -12.97 1.42 -10.74
C SER A 110 -13.59 0.08 -11.18
N ARG A 111 -14.70 0.07 -11.93
CA ARG A 111 -15.44 -1.15 -12.33
C ARG A 111 -14.59 -2.18 -13.07
N GLY A 112 -13.58 -1.75 -13.80
CA GLY A 112 -12.66 -2.64 -14.53
C GLY A 112 -11.45 -3.09 -13.70
N VAL A 113 -11.34 -2.70 -12.42
CA VAL A 113 -10.18 -3.00 -11.57
C VAL A 113 -10.51 -4.12 -10.60
N CYS A 114 -9.83 -5.27 -10.75
CA CYS A 114 -10.02 -6.44 -9.90
C CYS A 114 -8.74 -7.26 -9.83
N GLY A 115 -8.36 -7.69 -8.64
CA GLY A 115 -7.16 -8.48 -8.38
C GLY A 115 -5.87 -7.66 -8.27
N GLU A 116 -5.96 -6.34 -8.24
CA GLU A 116 -4.84 -5.41 -8.23
C GLU A 116 -4.33 -5.10 -6.81
N LEU A 117 -3.03 -4.86 -6.73
CA LEU A 117 -2.35 -4.23 -5.60
C LEU A 117 -1.97 -2.80 -6.00
N ILE A 118 -2.66 -1.83 -5.43
CA ILE A 118 -2.45 -0.41 -5.74
C ILE A 118 -1.57 0.23 -4.68
N HIS A 119 -0.42 0.77 -5.09
CA HIS A 119 0.48 1.47 -4.20
C HIS A 119 -0.01 2.89 -3.93
N VAL A 120 -0.12 3.23 -2.66
CA VAL A 120 -0.43 4.57 -2.16
C VAL A 120 0.59 4.92 -1.09
N ASP A 121 1.78 5.30 -1.53
CA ASP A 121 2.98 5.42 -0.71
C ASP A 121 3.87 6.60 -1.11
N GLY A 122 3.32 7.55 -1.86
CA GLY A 122 4.06 8.69 -2.39
C GLY A 122 5.07 8.34 -3.49
N GLY A 123 4.97 7.15 -4.09
CA GLY A 123 5.89 6.66 -5.12
C GLY A 123 7.12 5.95 -4.56
N PHE A 124 7.20 5.73 -3.25
CA PHE A 124 8.35 5.10 -2.60
C PHE A 124 8.71 3.74 -3.22
N HIS A 125 7.71 2.90 -3.49
CA HIS A 125 7.91 1.56 -4.05
C HIS A 125 8.64 1.54 -5.41
N ALA A 126 8.58 2.64 -6.15
CA ALA A 126 9.18 2.78 -7.48
C ALA A 126 10.66 3.22 -7.41
N MET A 127 11.12 3.64 -6.24
CA MET A 127 12.50 4.13 -6.07
C MET A 127 13.48 2.98 -5.86
N GLY A 128 14.60 3.04 -6.53
CA GLY A 128 15.74 2.16 -6.31
C GLY A 128 16.49 2.50 -5.01
N THR A 129 17.64 1.88 -4.85
CA THR A 129 18.57 2.20 -3.75
C THR A 129 19.25 3.54 -3.99
N ASP A 130 19.39 4.36 -2.95
CA ASP A 130 20.24 5.54 -3.00
C ASP A 130 21.71 5.10 -3.15
N LEU A 131 22.35 5.57 -4.20
CA LEU A 131 23.77 5.26 -4.46
C LEU A 131 24.72 6.21 -3.71
N LEU A 132 24.19 7.35 -3.25
CA LEU A 132 24.92 8.41 -2.58
C LEU A 132 24.24 8.76 -1.27
N SER A 133 25.02 9.17 -0.27
CA SER A 133 24.48 9.78 0.94
C SER A 133 23.77 11.10 0.60
N GLN A 134 22.88 11.55 1.49
CA GLN A 134 22.20 12.84 1.29
C GLN A 134 23.18 14.03 1.19
N GLU A 135 24.30 13.96 1.92
CA GLU A 135 25.35 14.96 1.88
C GLU A 135 26.05 14.99 0.51
N GLU A 136 26.33 13.82 -0.05
CA GLU A 136 26.91 13.69 -1.38
C GLU A 136 25.96 14.15 -2.49
N GLN A 137 24.65 13.82 -2.37
CA GLN A 137 23.62 14.28 -3.31
C GLN A 137 23.48 15.81 -3.29
N ALA A 138 23.44 16.41 -2.10
CA ALA A 138 23.36 17.86 -1.93
C ALA A 138 24.61 18.58 -2.49
N ARG A 139 25.78 17.95 -2.35
CA ARG A 139 27.04 18.48 -2.88
C ARG A 139 27.06 18.47 -4.41
N LEU A 140 26.66 17.37 -5.04
CA LEU A 140 26.54 17.28 -6.49
C LEU A 140 25.52 18.26 -7.07
N ALA A 141 24.37 18.40 -6.42
CA ALA A 141 23.35 19.36 -6.84
C ALA A 141 23.83 20.84 -6.73
N ALA A 142 24.76 21.13 -5.83
CA ALA A 142 25.36 22.47 -5.70
C ALA A 142 26.50 22.74 -6.71
N GLU A 143 27.09 21.69 -7.29
CA GLU A 143 28.12 21.79 -8.32
C GLU A 143 27.55 21.95 -9.74
N ASP A 144 26.30 21.50 -9.96
CA ASP A 144 25.60 21.55 -11.26
C ASP A 144 24.73 22.82 -11.45
N GLY A 145 24.62 23.71 -10.49
CA GLY A 145 23.84 24.95 -10.52
C GLY A 145 24.69 26.21 -10.52
#